data_29f09b47234145f42e4adad06ee19e3e
#
_entry.id   29f09b47234145f42e4adad06ee19e3e
#
_cell.length_a   1.000
_cell.length_b   1.000
_cell.length_c   1.000
_cell.angle_alpha   90.00
_cell.angle_beta   90.00
_cell.angle_gamma   90.00
#
_symmetry.space_group_name_H-M   'P 1'
#
loop_
_entity.id
_entity.type
_entity.pdbx_description
1 polymer ?
#
loop_
_entity_poly.entity_id
_entity_poly.type
_entity_poly.pdbx_seq_one_letter_code
_entity_poly.pdbx_strand_id
1 'polypeptide(L)'
;QRLLVPAVVDLGPRESALLADHLDELHALGFEVEPFGQHSFAVRAVPALLADANPATLLRDVVDECAEVGGSRRLTDAAEAVLARLACHSVVRVGQTLNFEQIRALLSAMDSIPFSGNCPHGRPTHVTLTRGELERLFKRV
;
A
#
# COMPACT_ATOMS: atom_id res chain seq x y z
N GLN A 1 -5.31 8.96 11.33
CA GLN A 1 -4.65 8.89 12.65
C GLN A 1 -3.51 9.89 12.74
N ARG A 2 -3.53 10.75 13.79
CA ARG A 2 -2.46 11.70 14.05
C ARG A 2 -1.25 11.03 14.67
N LEU A 3 -0.07 11.44 14.23
CA LEU A 3 1.19 11.02 14.81
C LEU A 3 1.50 11.84 16.08
N LEU A 4 2.08 11.20 17.09
CA LEU A 4 2.53 11.90 18.31
C LEU A 4 3.68 12.87 18.01
N VAL A 5 4.55 12.49 17.09
CA VAL A 5 5.64 13.30 16.57
C VAL A 5 5.55 13.30 15.05
N PRO A 6 5.54 14.46 14.40
CA PRO A 6 5.55 14.53 12.94
C PRO A 6 6.77 13.83 12.36
N ALA A 7 6.58 13.05 11.30
CA ALA A 7 7.68 12.45 10.56
C ALA A 7 8.13 13.40 9.45
N VAL A 8 9.41 13.81 9.47
CA VAL A 8 9.97 14.66 8.42
C VAL A 8 10.56 13.78 7.32
N VAL A 9 10.21 14.09 6.08
CA VAL A 9 10.64 13.36 4.88
C VAL A 9 11.28 14.32 3.92
N ASP A 10 12.54 14.04 3.57
CA ASP A 10 13.26 14.77 2.53
C ASP A 10 13.05 14.08 1.18
N LEU A 11 12.72 14.87 0.16
CA LEU A 11 12.43 14.45 -1.19
C LEU A 11 13.38 15.12 -2.18
N GLY A 12 13.50 14.57 -3.37
CA GLY A 12 14.18 15.25 -4.47
C GLY A 12 13.38 16.45 -4.99
N PRO A 13 14.00 17.39 -5.73
CA PRO A 13 13.31 18.58 -6.24
C PRO A 13 12.08 18.26 -7.09
N ARG A 14 12.17 17.22 -7.93
CA ARG A 14 11.07 16.75 -8.79
C ARG A 14 9.94 16.14 -8.00
N GLU A 15 10.26 15.29 -7.05
CA GLU A 15 9.30 14.63 -6.15
C GLU A 15 8.59 15.65 -5.27
N SER A 16 9.33 16.62 -4.78
CA SER A 16 8.82 17.73 -3.96
C SER A 16 7.79 18.57 -4.70
N ALA A 17 8.07 18.93 -5.97
CA ALA A 17 7.12 19.66 -6.81
C ALA A 17 5.86 18.82 -7.06
N LEU A 18 6.04 17.53 -7.40
CA LEU A 18 4.93 16.62 -7.64
C LEU A 18 4.04 16.49 -6.39
N LEU A 19 4.64 16.30 -5.20
CA LEU A 19 3.90 16.18 -3.95
C LEU A 19 3.13 17.46 -3.62
N ALA A 20 3.74 18.63 -3.86
CA ALA A 20 3.10 19.90 -3.60
C ALA A 20 1.81 20.10 -4.44
N ASP A 21 1.80 19.60 -5.67
CA ASP A 21 0.63 19.68 -6.56
C ASP A 21 -0.52 18.74 -6.12
N HIS A 22 -0.24 17.72 -5.28
CA HIS A 22 -1.20 16.70 -4.87
C HIS A 22 -1.56 16.72 -3.36
N LEU A 23 -1.20 17.78 -2.63
CA LEU A 23 -1.45 17.86 -1.18
C LEU A 23 -2.94 17.78 -0.82
N ASP A 24 -3.82 18.43 -1.58
CA ASP A 24 -5.26 18.45 -1.33
C ASP A 24 -5.87 17.04 -1.49
N GLU A 25 -5.39 16.29 -2.44
CA GLU A 25 -5.84 14.91 -2.69
C GLU A 25 -5.36 13.97 -1.59
N LEU A 26 -4.12 14.11 -1.16
CA LEU A 26 -3.60 13.36 -0.02
C LEU A 26 -4.39 13.68 1.25
N HIS A 27 -4.79 14.92 1.43
CA HIS A 27 -5.65 15.33 2.54
C HIS A 27 -7.02 14.63 2.48
N ALA A 28 -7.61 14.52 1.28
CA ALA A 28 -8.87 13.80 1.07
C ALA A 28 -8.74 12.29 1.39
N LEU A 29 -7.54 11.70 1.20
CA LEU A 29 -7.23 10.32 1.55
C LEU A 29 -6.92 10.11 3.04
N GLY A 30 -6.87 11.19 3.84
CA GLY A 30 -6.61 11.14 5.28
C GLY A 30 -5.16 11.30 5.69
N PHE A 31 -4.30 11.78 4.80
CA PHE A 31 -2.97 12.26 5.15
C PHE A 31 -3.03 13.72 5.59
N GLU A 32 -2.29 14.08 6.63
CA GLU A 32 -1.96 15.48 6.92
C GLU A 32 -0.46 15.67 6.62
N VAL A 33 -0.17 16.26 5.48
CA VAL A 33 1.21 16.54 5.01
C VAL A 33 1.33 18.03 4.78
N GLU A 34 2.38 18.63 5.28
CA GLU A 34 2.67 20.06 5.10
C GLU A 34 4.11 20.29 4.66
N PRO A 35 4.40 21.30 3.85
CA PRO A 35 5.77 21.73 3.56
C PRO A 35 6.48 22.14 4.85
N PHE A 36 7.70 21.64 5.05
CA PHE A 36 8.53 21.94 6.24
C PHE A 36 9.85 22.63 5.88
N GLY A 37 10.26 22.55 4.63
CA GLY A 37 11.48 23.15 4.10
C GLY A 37 11.41 23.25 2.58
N GLN A 38 12.55 23.46 1.94
CA GLN A 38 12.59 23.63 0.48
C GLN A 38 12.18 22.34 -0.25
N HIS A 39 12.62 21.18 0.26
CA HIS A 39 12.31 19.85 -0.28
C HIS A 39 11.91 18.86 0.81
N SER A 40 11.53 19.35 1.99
CA SER A 40 11.13 18.54 3.13
C SER A 40 9.65 18.72 3.41
N PHE A 41 9.01 17.63 3.82
CA PHE A 41 7.60 17.62 4.20
C PHE A 41 7.44 16.98 5.57
N ALA A 42 6.52 17.52 6.38
CA ALA A 42 6.16 16.97 7.66
C ALA A 42 4.83 16.21 7.55
N VAL A 43 4.86 14.92 7.83
CA VAL A 43 3.66 14.07 7.93
C VAL A 43 3.16 14.16 9.36
N ARG A 44 1.95 14.69 9.56
CA ARG A 44 1.29 14.84 10.86
C ARG A 44 0.24 13.79 11.12
N ALA A 45 -0.39 13.27 10.06
CA ALA A 45 -1.36 12.19 10.13
C ALA A 45 -1.26 11.28 8.91
N VAL A 46 -1.63 10.03 9.12
CA VAL A 46 -1.80 9.00 8.08
C VAL A 46 -3.21 8.41 8.16
N PRO A 47 -3.74 7.81 7.10
CA PRO A 47 -4.99 7.08 7.15
C PRO A 47 -4.99 6.04 8.28
N ALA A 48 -6.10 5.89 9.00
CA ALA A 48 -6.19 5.00 10.17
C ALA A 48 -5.86 3.54 9.84
N LEU A 49 -6.20 3.09 8.63
CA LEU A 49 -5.89 1.74 8.14
C LEU A 49 -4.38 1.48 7.95
N LEU A 50 -3.57 2.52 7.96
CA LEU A 50 -2.12 2.48 7.72
C LEU A 50 -1.32 2.94 8.93
N ALA A 51 -1.96 3.01 10.08
CA ALA A 51 -1.37 3.51 11.32
C ALA A 51 -0.10 2.77 11.76
N ASP A 52 -0.01 1.48 11.41
CA ASP A 52 1.15 0.63 11.74
C ASP A 52 2.30 0.73 10.71
N ALA A 53 2.08 1.41 9.58
CA ALA A 53 3.11 1.62 8.57
C ALA A 53 4.06 2.76 8.97
N ASN A 54 5.31 2.69 8.49
CA ASN A 54 6.25 3.80 8.66
C ASN A 54 5.80 5.01 7.82
N PRO A 55 5.50 6.17 8.42
CA PRO A 55 4.94 7.32 7.70
C PRO A 55 5.85 7.86 6.59
N ALA A 56 7.18 7.82 6.80
CA ALA A 56 8.14 8.29 5.82
C ALA A 56 8.22 7.38 4.59
N THR A 57 8.21 6.07 4.80
CA THR A 57 8.15 5.09 3.71
C THR A 57 6.85 5.21 2.95
N LEU A 58 5.75 5.34 3.69
CA LEU A 58 4.42 5.48 3.12
C LEU A 58 4.31 6.70 2.20
N LEU A 59 4.82 7.86 2.62
CA LEU A 59 4.81 9.07 1.80
C LEU A 59 5.66 8.90 0.53
N ARG A 60 6.83 8.26 0.61
CA ARG A 60 7.67 8.00 -0.56
C ARG A 60 6.99 7.09 -1.57
N ASP A 61 6.36 6.00 -1.10
CA ASP A 61 5.61 5.10 -1.97
C ASP A 61 4.45 5.80 -2.68
N VAL A 62 3.79 6.76 -2.00
CA VAL A 62 2.75 7.60 -2.61
C VAL A 62 3.34 8.50 -3.71
N VAL A 63 4.47 9.13 -3.44
CA VAL A 63 5.15 10.00 -4.41
C VAL A 63 5.61 9.20 -5.63
N ASP A 64 6.17 8.01 -5.42
CA ASP A 64 6.58 7.11 -6.50
C ASP A 64 5.38 6.71 -7.37
N GLU A 65 4.22 6.39 -6.75
CA GLU A 65 3.00 6.06 -7.49
C GLU A 65 2.49 7.24 -8.31
N CYS A 66 2.47 8.44 -7.71
CA CYS A 66 2.09 9.66 -8.44
C CYS A 66 3.03 9.93 -9.64
N ALA A 67 4.31 9.61 -9.51
CA ALA A 67 5.29 9.76 -10.58
C ALA A 67 5.08 8.73 -11.72
N GLU A 68 4.70 7.47 -11.37
CA GLU A 68 4.44 6.40 -12.35
C GLU A 68 3.13 6.63 -13.12
N VAL A 69 2.09 7.09 -12.43
CA VAL A 69 0.77 7.35 -13.06
C VAL A 69 0.80 8.55 -14.01
N GLY A 70 1.80 9.44 -13.86
CA GLY A 70 2.15 10.52 -14.78
C GLY A 70 0.98 11.37 -15.27
N GLY A 71 0.87 12.57 -14.84
CA GLY A 71 0.18 13.81 -15.35
C GLY A 71 -1.01 13.79 -16.30
N SER A 72 -1.57 12.66 -16.73
CA SER A 72 -2.68 12.61 -17.68
C SER A 72 -3.87 11.73 -17.26
N ARG A 73 -3.85 11.10 -16.09
CA ARG A 73 -5.01 10.40 -15.52
C ARG A 73 -5.70 11.26 -14.48
N ARG A 74 -7.03 11.20 -14.48
CA ARG A 74 -7.85 11.89 -13.49
C ARG A 74 -7.41 11.44 -12.08
N LEU A 75 -7.34 12.37 -11.17
CA LEU A 75 -6.97 12.22 -9.75
C LEU A 75 -7.65 11.07 -9.00
N THR A 76 -8.85 10.66 -9.43
CA THR A 76 -9.55 9.49 -8.92
C THR A 76 -8.80 8.19 -9.21
N ASP A 77 -8.19 8.05 -10.39
CA ASP A 77 -7.46 6.83 -10.79
C ASP A 77 -6.11 6.75 -10.04
N ALA A 78 -5.46 7.91 -9.80
CA ALA A 78 -4.26 7.99 -8.99
C ALA A 78 -4.56 7.68 -7.51
N ALA A 79 -5.68 8.17 -6.97
CA ALA A 79 -6.11 7.87 -5.61
C ALA A 79 -6.38 6.37 -5.42
N GLU A 80 -7.01 5.70 -6.39
CA GLU A 80 -7.23 4.25 -6.34
C GLU A 80 -5.91 3.47 -6.40
N ALA A 81 -4.96 3.87 -7.25
CA ALA A 81 -3.65 3.25 -7.35
C ALA A 81 -2.84 3.44 -6.05
N VAL A 82 -2.87 4.64 -5.48
CA VAL A 82 -2.28 4.93 -4.17
C VAL A 82 -2.93 4.07 -3.09
N LEU A 83 -4.26 4.00 -3.01
CA LEU A 83 -4.96 3.15 -2.04
C LEU A 83 -4.63 1.67 -2.21
N ALA A 84 -4.53 1.19 -3.45
CA ALA A 84 -4.14 -0.18 -3.75
C ALA A 84 -2.69 -0.48 -3.28
N ARG A 85 -1.76 0.44 -3.50
CA ARG A 85 -0.38 0.30 -3.03
C ARG A 85 -0.31 0.38 -1.50
N LEU A 86 -1.03 1.31 -0.90
CA LEU A 86 -1.13 1.43 0.55
C LEU A 86 -1.76 0.17 1.19
N ALA A 87 -2.76 -0.42 0.56
CA ALA A 87 -3.32 -1.70 1.00
C ALA A 87 -2.26 -2.81 1.03
N CYS A 88 -1.32 -2.83 0.09
CA CYS A 88 -0.22 -3.79 0.08
C CYS A 88 0.78 -3.60 1.24
N HIS A 89 0.82 -2.43 1.89
CA HIS A 89 1.66 -2.18 3.07
C HIS A 89 1.06 -2.72 4.37
N SER A 90 -0.26 -2.85 4.45
CA SER A 90 -0.99 -3.37 5.62
C SER A 90 -1.17 -4.90 5.60
N VAL A 91 -0.72 -5.58 4.54
CA VAL A 91 -0.90 -7.03 4.39
C VAL A 91 0.18 -7.86 5.06
N VAL A 92 -0.19 -9.08 5.35
CA VAL A 92 0.71 -10.16 5.75
C VAL A 92 1.79 -10.37 4.68
N ARG A 93 3.05 -10.19 5.04
CA ARG A 93 4.20 -10.35 4.14
C ARG A 93 4.79 -11.75 4.26
N VAL A 94 5.46 -12.19 3.20
CA VAL A 94 6.24 -13.44 3.20
C VAL A 94 7.22 -13.45 4.38
N GLY A 95 7.22 -14.54 5.16
CA GLY A 95 8.06 -14.68 6.35
C GLY A 95 7.43 -14.17 7.65
N GLN A 96 6.27 -13.56 7.62
CA GLN A 96 5.53 -13.18 8.82
C GLN A 96 4.84 -14.41 9.43
N THR A 97 5.09 -14.67 10.70
CA THR A 97 4.44 -15.77 11.42
C THR A 97 3.02 -15.36 11.82
N LEU A 98 2.03 -16.13 11.38
CA LEU A 98 0.63 -15.94 11.75
C LEU A 98 0.21 -17.02 12.74
N ASN A 99 -0.63 -16.68 13.71
CA ASN A 99 -1.31 -17.66 14.53
C ASN A 99 -2.51 -18.28 13.78
N PHE A 100 -3.08 -19.37 14.32
CA PHE A 100 -4.15 -20.12 13.66
C PHE A 100 -5.43 -19.27 13.44
N GLU A 101 -5.76 -18.38 14.36
CA GLU A 101 -6.92 -17.49 14.25
C GLU A 101 -6.73 -16.46 13.13
N GLN A 102 -5.53 -15.89 13.02
CA GLN A 102 -5.18 -14.97 11.95
C GLN A 102 -5.21 -15.64 10.58
N ILE A 103 -4.72 -16.91 10.49
CA ILE A 103 -4.80 -17.69 9.25
C ILE A 103 -6.27 -17.94 8.86
N ARG A 104 -7.11 -18.35 9.79
CA ARG A 104 -8.54 -18.55 9.51
C ARG A 104 -9.24 -17.28 9.09
N ALA A 105 -8.99 -16.17 9.77
CA ALA A 105 -9.57 -14.88 9.44
C ALA A 105 -9.15 -14.42 8.03
N LEU A 106 -7.88 -14.58 7.67
CA LEU A 106 -7.36 -14.27 6.34
C LEU A 106 -8.05 -15.11 5.25
N LEU A 107 -8.10 -16.41 5.40
CA LEU A 107 -8.74 -17.31 4.44
C LEU A 107 -10.24 -17.01 4.30
N SER A 108 -10.94 -16.77 5.40
CA SER A 108 -12.35 -16.40 5.38
C SER A 108 -12.59 -15.04 4.69
N ALA A 109 -11.70 -14.08 4.90
CA ALA A 109 -11.76 -12.80 4.20
C ALA A 109 -11.52 -12.96 2.69
N MET A 110 -10.58 -13.82 2.28
CA MET A 110 -10.33 -14.12 0.87
C MET A 110 -11.55 -14.74 0.18
N ASP A 111 -12.29 -15.62 0.88
CA ASP A 111 -13.52 -16.23 0.34
C ASP A 111 -14.65 -15.22 0.14
N SER A 112 -14.67 -14.15 0.91
CA SER A 112 -15.72 -13.12 0.88
C SER A 112 -15.46 -11.98 -0.10
N ILE A 113 -14.21 -11.80 -0.55
CA ILE A 113 -13.81 -10.70 -1.42
C ILE A 113 -13.80 -11.17 -2.89
N PRO A 114 -14.61 -10.57 -3.76
CA PRO A 114 -14.56 -10.83 -5.20
C PRO A 114 -13.14 -10.54 -5.73
N PHE A 115 -12.66 -11.39 -6.64
CA PHE A 115 -11.34 -11.24 -7.27
C PHE A 115 -10.13 -11.33 -6.32
N SER A 116 -10.28 -11.97 -5.16
CA SER A 116 -9.19 -12.18 -4.19
C SER A 116 -7.99 -12.97 -4.75
N GLY A 117 -8.13 -13.57 -5.93
CA GLY A 117 -7.08 -14.35 -6.59
C GLY A 117 -5.85 -13.56 -7.03
N ASN A 118 -5.99 -12.26 -7.24
CA ASN A 118 -4.90 -11.38 -7.66
C ASN A 118 -4.84 -10.13 -6.79
N CYS A 119 -3.62 -9.61 -6.58
CA CYS A 119 -3.47 -8.30 -5.98
C CYS A 119 -3.81 -7.19 -7.00
N PRO A 120 -4.00 -5.92 -6.57
CA PRO A 120 -4.26 -4.80 -7.48
C PRO A 120 -3.22 -4.63 -8.59
N HIS A 121 -1.99 -5.08 -8.38
CA HIS A 121 -0.90 -5.08 -9.37
C HIS A 121 -0.90 -6.31 -10.30
N GLY A 122 -1.95 -7.15 -10.26
CA GLY A 122 -2.09 -8.34 -11.11
C GLY A 122 -1.28 -9.56 -10.68
N ARG A 123 -0.55 -9.53 -9.55
CA ARG A 123 0.20 -10.69 -9.04
C ARG A 123 -0.75 -11.66 -8.35
N PRO A 124 -0.62 -12.99 -8.59
CA PRO A 124 -1.45 -13.96 -7.91
C PRO A 124 -1.19 -13.94 -6.39
N THR A 125 -2.27 -13.92 -5.60
CA THR A 125 -2.23 -13.95 -4.14
C THR A 125 -2.15 -15.37 -3.59
N HIS A 126 -2.65 -16.35 -4.35
CA HIS A 126 -2.61 -17.77 -4.03
C HIS A 126 -2.54 -18.61 -5.31
N VAL A 127 -2.12 -19.85 -5.15
CA VAL A 127 -2.09 -20.86 -6.20
C VAL A 127 -2.88 -22.08 -5.71
N THR A 128 -3.80 -22.57 -6.52
CA THR A 128 -4.53 -23.80 -6.23
C THR A 128 -3.81 -24.97 -6.88
N LEU A 129 -3.43 -25.97 -6.10
CA LEU A 129 -2.86 -27.20 -6.58
C LEU A 129 -3.86 -28.34 -6.38
N THR A 130 -4.14 -29.08 -7.43
CA THR A 130 -4.92 -30.30 -7.33
C THR A 130 -4.10 -31.40 -6.64
N ARG A 131 -4.79 -32.40 -6.09
CA ARG A 131 -4.13 -33.55 -5.46
C ARG A 131 -3.13 -34.23 -6.41
N GLY A 132 -3.50 -34.40 -7.69
CA GLY A 132 -2.62 -35.03 -8.67
C GLY A 132 -1.40 -34.18 -9.01
N GLU A 133 -1.49 -32.84 -8.96
CA GLU A 133 -0.32 -31.96 -9.12
C GLU A 133 0.62 -32.04 -7.91
N LEU A 134 0.06 -32.11 -6.69
CA LEU A 134 0.84 -32.36 -5.48
C LEU A 134 1.55 -33.71 -5.52
N GLU A 135 0.86 -34.78 -5.89
CA GLU A 135 1.44 -36.13 -6.00
C GLU A 135 2.59 -36.15 -7.01
N ARG A 136 2.44 -35.45 -8.15
CA ARG A 136 3.52 -35.27 -9.16
C ARG A 136 4.72 -34.51 -8.62
N LEU A 137 4.51 -33.41 -7.88
CA LEU A 137 5.58 -32.66 -7.24
C LEU A 137 6.42 -33.51 -6.28
N PHE A 138 5.79 -34.44 -5.58
CA PHE A 138 6.47 -35.36 -4.67
C PHE A 138 6.88 -36.68 -5.34
N LYS A 139 6.78 -36.79 -6.70
CA LYS A 139 7.12 -37.99 -7.47
C LYS A 139 6.45 -39.26 -6.93
N ARG A 140 5.19 -39.14 -6.50
CA ARG A 140 4.40 -40.24 -5.94
C ARG A 140 3.39 -40.82 -6.93
N VAL A 141 3.57 -40.55 -8.22
CA VAL A 141 2.80 -41.14 -9.33
C VAL A 141 3.80 -41.75 -10.31
#